data_be409623fe2c03a40b8fa0d827dd2029
#
_entry.id   be409623fe2c03a40b8fa0d827dd2029
#
_cell.length_a   1.000
_cell.length_b   1.000
_cell.length_c   1.000
_cell.angle_alpha   90.00
_cell.angle_beta   90.00
_cell.angle_gamma   90.00
#
_symmetry.space_group_name_H-M   'P 1'
#
loop_
_entity.id
_entity.type
_entity.pdbx_description
1 polymer ?
#
loop_
_entity_poly.entity_id
_entity_poly.type
_entity_poly.pdbx_seq_one_letter_code
_entity_poly.pdbx_strand_id
1 'polypeptide(L)'
;MAIEFGSRRETFENYKVYETMLAGRPFKVEMGKMCGLSNASALIRYGETCVMCNVVMSPKPREGVDFFPLNVEYEEKLYAAGRIPGSFMRREGRPGERAILTSRVVDRPMRPLFPKEMRNDVCITMTVMSLDPDCSPEIAGMIGASLVTAVSDIPWNGPIGGVQVGLVDGEIVLNPTQEQRKVSDLALTVAATMDKIVMIEAGANEVDEDTMLNAIKAAHVEIKKIIEFINRIVAERGKPKIDFQVVGLDMDVFHAIQNKYLDDFKAAMDTDDKNVRDAALLPIMDKIAEEYPDLTAADLDLVSYKMQKFVVRRWLLDEGKRVDGRGINEIRPLAAEVGLLPRVHGSGMFTRGQTPVSYTHLRAHETELHL
;
A
#
# COMPACT_ATOMS: atom_id res chain seq x y z
N MET A 1 40.20 -22.13 -26.68
CA MET A 1 39.84 -20.80 -27.20
C MET A 1 39.12 -20.08 -26.07
N ALA A 2 39.82 -19.20 -25.34
CA ALA A 2 39.22 -18.40 -24.28
C ALA A 2 38.37 -17.32 -24.95
N ILE A 3 37.07 -17.29 -24.66
CA ILE A 3 36.21 -16.20 -25.10
C ILE A 3 36.59 -15.01 -24.26
N GLU A 4 37.36 -14.08 -24.81
CA GLU A 4 37.54 -12.75 -24.21
C GLU A 4 36.20 -12.03 -24.28
N PHE A 5 35.52 -11.97 -23.16
CA PHE A 5 34.44 -11.01 -22.99
C PHE A 5 35.08 -9.62 -22.93
N GLY A 6 34.98 -8.86 -24.02
CA GLY A 6 35.40 -7.47 -24.05
C GLY A 6 34.82 -6.68 -22.86
N SER A 7 35.52 -5.66 -22.41
CA SER A 7 35.17 -4.94 -21.17
C SER A 7 33.72 -4.46 -21.24
N ARG A 8 32.84 -5.06 -20.44
CA ARG A 8 31.40 -4.77 -20.38
C ARG A 8 31.07 -3.33 -19.97
N ARG A 9 32.07 -2.55 -19.60
CA ARG A 9 31.91 -1.14 -19.18
C ARG A 9 31.54 -0.21 -20.32
N GLU A 10 31.96 -0.49 -21.53
CA GLU A 10 31.65 0.31 -22.71
C GLU A 10 30.22 0.10 -23.24
N THR A 11 29.53 -0.98 -22.82
CA THR A 11 28.19 -1.35 -23.30
C THR A 11 27.06 -0.69 -22.47
N PHE A 12 27.36 -0.11 -21.29
CA PHE A 12 26.38 0.45 -20.37
C PHE A 12 26.77 1.89 -19.99
N GLU A 13 26.66 2.81 -20.93
CA GLU A 13 27.01 4.24 -20.75
C GLU A 13 26.29 4.90 -19.57
N ASN A 14 25.06 4.49 -19.31
CA ASN A 14 24.21 5.04 -18.25
C ASN A 14 24.27 4.27 -16.93
N TYR A 15 25.17 3.29 -16.81
CA TYR A 15 25.32 2.51 -15.58
C TYR A 15 25.96 3.32 -14.47
N LYS A 16 25.28 3.38 -13.33
CA LYS A 16 25.78 4.02 -12.11
C LYS A 16 25.34 3.26 -10.86
N VAL A 17 26.21 3.27 -9.88
CA VAL A 17 25.98 2.68 -8.55
C VAL A 17 25.95 3.80 -7.52
N TYR A 18 24.93 3.77 -6.65
CA TYR A 18 24.80 4.65 -5.49
C TYR A 18 24.83 3.79 -4.23
N GLU A 19 25.52 4.26 -3.21
CA GLU A 19 25.74 3.51 -1.98
C GLU A 19 25.38 4.34 -0.76
N THR A 20 24.80 3.66 0.24
CA THR A 20 24.51 4.19 1.58
C THR A 20 24.49 3.05 2.60
N MET A 21 24.16 3.37 3.84
CA MET A 21 23.91 2.40 4.90
C MET A 21 22.44 2.44 5.29
N LEU A 22 21.86 1.28 5.53
CA LEU A 22 20.52 1.11 6.07
C LEU A 22 20.60 0.25 7.32
N ALA A 23 20.21 0.80 8.47
CA ALA A 23 20.32 0.13 9.77
C ALA A 23 21.69 -0.56 9.99
N GLY A 24 22.78 0.15 9.68
CA GLY A 24 24.14 -0.34 9.84
C GLY A 24 24.66 -1.32 8.78
N ARG A 25 23.87 -1.64 7.74
CA ARG A 25 24.27 -2.56 6.66
C ARG A 25 24.38 -1.85 5.31
N PRO A 26 25.27 -2.32 4.40
CA PRO A 26 25.42 -1.74 3.07
C PRO A 26 24.12 -1.80 2.26
N PHE A 27 23.72 -0.68 1.70
CA PHE A 27 22.58 -0.55 0.79
C PHE A 27 23.05 0.09 -0.51
N LYS A 28 22.87 -0.59 -1.64
CA LYS A 28 23.32 -0.14 -2.95
C LYS A 28 22.19 -0.13 -3.96
N VAL A 29 22.24 0.84 -4.86
CA VAL A 29 21.28 1.00 -5.96
C VAL A 29 22.08 1.02 -7.27
N GLU A 30 21.81 0.07 -8.15
CA GLU A 30 22.39 0.00 -9.49
C GLU A 30 21.35 0.41 -10.52
N MET A 31 21.66 1.38 -11.36
CA MET A 31 20.74 1.88 -12.40
C MET A 31 21.40 1.87 -13.78
N GLY A 32 20.58 1.82 -14.84
CA GLY A 32 21.04 1.96 -16.24
C GLY A 32 21.53 0.67 -16.89
N LYS A 33 21.23 -0.51 -16.32
CA LYS A 33 21.73 -1.80 -16.83
C LYS A 33 20.62 -2.76 -17.27
N MET A 34 19.49 -2.78 -16.59
CA MET A 34 18.40 -3.71 -16.82
C MET A 34 17.07 -2.97 -17.00
N CYS A 35 16.09 -3.64 -17.63
CA CYS A 35 14.74 -3.14 -17.84
C CYS A 35 14.67 -1.75 -18.51
N GLY A 36 15.46 -1.54 -19.57
CA GLY A 36 15.59 -0.24 -20.26
C GLY A 36 14.30 0.27 -20.93
N LEU A 37 13.29 -0.58 -21.11
CA LEU A 37 11.98 -0.20 -21.67
C LEU A 37 10.96 0.26 -20.61
N SER A 38 11.28 0.10 -19.33
CA SER A 38 10.43 0.59 -18.25
C SER A 38 10.58 2.12 -18.07
N ASN A 39 9.58 2.77 -17.44
CA ASN A 39 9.68 4.19 -17.11
C ASN A 39 10.88 4.46 -16.20
N ALA A 40 11.15 3.56 -15.25
CA ALA A 40 12.42 3.50 -14.50
C ALA A 40 12.66 2.09 -13.95
N SER A 41 13.94 1.79 -13.70
CA SER A 41 14.37 0.50 -13.12
C SER A 41 15.62 0.65 -12.29
N ALA A 42 15.77 -0.20 -11.27
CA ALA A 42 16.95 -0.30 -10.43
C ALA A 42 17.10 -1.70 -9.85
N LEU A 43 18.35 -2.18 -9.77
CA LEU A 43 18.69 -3.34 -8.95
C LEU A 43 19.09 -2.83 -7.56
N ILE A 44 18.36 -3.27 -6.57
CA ILE A 44 18.57 -2.92 -5.17
C ILE A 44 19.36 -4.04 -4.51
N ARG A 45 20.43 -3.68 -3.79
CA ARG A 45 21.19 -4.60 -2.96
C ARG A 45 21.15 -4.15 -1.52
N TYR A 46 20.72 -5.03 -0.64
CA TYR A 46 20.77 -4.85 0.81
C TYR A 46 21.49 -6.06 1.41
N GLY A 47 22.73 -5.87 1.84
CA GLY A 47 23.65 -6.99 2.07
C GLY A 47 23.78 -7.84 0.79
N GLU A 48 23.55 -9.15 0.90
CA GLU A 48 23.54 -10.09 -0.23
C GLU A 48 22.14 -10.24 -0.87
N THR A 49 21.10 -9.63 -0.28
CA THR A 49 19.77 -9.58 -0.91
C THR A 49 19.79 -8.68 -2.12
N CYS A 50 19.28 -9.20 -3.25
CA CYS A 50 19.15 -8.46 -4.51
C CYS A 50 17.68 -8.46 -4.97
N VAL A 51 17.11 -7.29 -5.16
CA VAL A 51 15.74 -7.10 -5.66
C VAL A 51 15.76 -6.23 -6.91
N MET A 52 15.26 -6.76 -8.02
CA MET A 52 15.03 -5.98 -9.24
C MET A 52 13.71 -5.26 -9.13
N CYS A 53 13.74 -3.94 -9.16
CA CYS A 53 12.56 -3.09 -9.11
C CYS A 53 12.40 -2.34 -10.43
N ASN A 54 11.19 -2.31 -10.97
CA ASN A 54 10.85 -1.51 -12.12
C ASN A 54 9.41 -0.97 -12.01
N VAL A 55 9.15 0.12 -12.73
CA VAL A 55 7.83 0.72 -12.83
C VAL A 55 7.51 1.02 -14.28
N VAL A 56 6.28 0.73 -14.67
CA VAL A 56 5.74 1.00 -16.01
C VAL A 56 4.38 1.65 -15.87
N MET A 57 4.09 2.63 -16.75
CA MET A 57 2.79 3.28 -16.84
C MET A 57 2.26 3.19 -18.26
N SER A 58 0.95 2.95 -18.41
CA SER A 58 0.29 3.00 -19.71
C SER A 58 0.28 4.42 -20.27
N PRO A 59 0.46 4.60 -21.61
CA PRO A 59 0.47 5.94 -22.22
C PRO A 59 -0.90 6.60 -22.22
N LYS A 60 -1.98 5.82 -22.08
CA LYS A 60 -3.37 6.31 -22.09
C LYS A 60 -4.08 5.90 -20.81
N PRO A 61 -5.03 6.72 -20.32
CA PRO A 61 -5.89 6.32 -19.22
C PRO A 61 -6.74 5.11 -19.61
N ARG A 62 -7.04 4.28 -18.62
CA ARG A 62 -7.93 3.12 -18.78
C ARG A 62 -9.38 3.58 -18.82
N GLU A 63 -10.09 3.21 -19.86
CA GLU A 63 -11.50 3.56 -20.02
C GLU A 63 -12.40 2.73 -19.09
N GLY A 64 -13.49 3.33 -18.61
CA GLY A 64 -14.52 2.65 -17.83
C GLY A 64 -14.13 2.30 -16.39
N VAL A 65 -13.08 2.91 -15.83
CA VAL A 65 -12.71 2.73 -14.43
C VAL A 65 -12.89 4.01 -13.62
N ASP A 66 -13.42 3.87 -12.40
CA ASP A 66 -13.66 4.93 -11.43
C ASP A 66 -12.55 5.06 -10.36
N PHE A 67 -11.58 4.15 -10.38
CA PHE A 67 -10.47 4.09 -9.43
C PHE A 67 -9.11 4.22 -10.13
N PHE A 68 -8.07 4.51 -9.36
CA PHE A 68 -6.68 4.50 -9.84
C PHE A 68 -6.17 3.06 -10.00
N PRO A 69 -5.84 2.61 -11.22
CA PRO A 69 -5.43 1.22 -11.47
C PRO A 69 -3.92 1.04 -11.19
N LEU A 70 -3.56 0.91 -9.92
CA LEU A 70 -2.22 0.53 -9.48
C LEU A 70 -2.14 -0.97 -9.27
N ASN A 71 -1.15 -1.61 -9.89
CA ASN A 71 -0.76 -2.98 -9.63
C ASN A 71 0.66 -3.00 -9.02
N VAL A 72 0.81 -3.68 -7.89
CA VAL A 72 2.10 -3.89 -7.24
C VAL A 72 2.35 -5.38 -7.17
N GLU A 73 3.40 -5.85 -7.82
CA GLU A 73 3.78 -7.25 -7.88
C GLU A 73 5.09 -7.47 -7.13
N TYR A 74 5.09 -8.49 -6.30
CA TYR A 74 6.28 -8.95 -5.58
C TYR A 74 6.44 -10.45 -5.82
N GLU A 75 7.60 -10.83 -6.31
CA GLU A 75 7.92 -12.22 -6.63
C GLU A 75 9.21 -12.65 -5.96
N GLU A 76 9.16 -13.76 -5.22
CA GLU A 76 10.33 -14.44 -4.70
C GLU A 76 10.67 -15.63 -5.61
N LYS A 77 11.75 -15.53 -6.36
CA LYS A 77 12.21 -16.62 -7.21
C LYS A 77 12.89 -17.68 -6.35
N LEU A 78 12.56 -18.96 -6.58
CA LEU A 78 13.16 -20.08 -5.83
C LEU A 78 14.67 -20.12 -5.96
N TYR A 79 15.22 -19.72 -7.11
CA TYR A 79 16.67 -19.67 -7.31
C TYR A 79 17.34 -18.59 -6.42
N ALA A 80 16.60 -17.57 -5.96
CA ALA A 80 17.14 -16.57 -5.04
C ALA A 80 17.61 -17.18 -3.71
N ALA A 81 16.98 -18.27 -3.29
CA ALA A 81 17.36 -19.08 -2.13
C ALA A 81 18.11 -20.37 -2.52
N GLY A 82 18.68 -20.45 -3.73
CA GLY A 82 19.40 -21.62 -4.23
C GLY A 82 18.54 -22.85 -4.46
N ARG A 83 17.21 -22.69 -4.65
CA ARG A 83 16.26 -23.80 -4.82
C ARG A 83 15.77 -23.93 -6.25
N ILE A 84 15.45 -25.15 -6.65
CA ILE A 84 14.80 -25.47 -7.92
C ILE A 84 13.31 -25.73 -7.67
N PRO A 85 12.39 -25.25 -8.54
CA PRO A 85 10.97 -25.56 -8.42
C PRO A 85 10.72 -27.06 -8.30
N GLY A 86 9.98 -27.48 -7.27
CA GLY A 86 9.74 -28.90 -6.95
C GLY A 86 8.62 -29.56 -7.75
N SER A 87 7.86 -28.82 -8.58
CA SER A 87 6.78 -29.35 -9.40
C SER A 87 7.31 -30.18 -10.57
N PHE A 88 6.47 -31.06 -11.14
CA PHE A 88 6.80 -31.85 -12.35
C PHE A 88 7.30 -30.94 -13.49
N MET A 89 6.68 -29.77 -13.67
CA MET A 89 7.05 -28.81 -14.72
C MET A 89 8.36 -28.07 -14.48
N ARG A 90 8.94 -28.17 -13.29
CA ARG A 90 10.15 -27.41 -12.87
C ARG A 90 10.06 -25.92 -13.13
N ARG A 91 8.88 -25.34 -12.97
CA ARG A 91 8.58 -23.92 -13.18
C ARG A 91 8.09 -23.26 -11.91
N GLU A 92 8.31 -21.96 -11.82
CA GLU A 92 7.69 -21.13 -10.77
C GLU A 92 6.16 -21.20 -10.89
N GLY A 93 5.50 -21.36 -9.76
CA GLY A 93 4.04 -21.34 -9.67
C GLY A 93 3.48 -19.92 -9.53
N ARG A 94 2.24 -19.84 -9.06
CA ARG A 94 1.64 -18.56 -8.65
C ARG A 94 2.39 -18.01 -7.42
N PRO A 95 2.42 -16.68 -7.23
CA PRO A 95 2.98 -16.10 -6.01
C PRO A 95 2.36 -16.73 -4.75
N GLY A 96 3.21 -17.06 -3.78
CA GLY A 96 2.76 -17.57 -2.49
C GLY A 96 2.04 -16.49 -1.68
N GLU A 97 1.33 -16.89 -0.63
CA GLU A 97 0.58 -15.99 0.24
C GLU A 97 1.46 -14.85 0.80
N ARG A 98 2.66 -15.17 1.25
CA ARG A 98 3.62 -14.17 1.73
C ARG A 98 3.95 -13.13 0.66
N ALA A 99 4.17 -13.54 -0.58
CA ALA A 99 4.47 -12.62 -1.68
C ALA A 99 3.28 -11.68 -1.97
N ILE A 100 2.05 -12.21 -1.90
CA ILE A 100 0.82 -11.41 -2.05
C ILE A 100 0.69 -10.40 -0.90
N LEU A 101 0.95 -10.81 0.34
CA LEU A 101 0.91 -9.92 1.50
C LEU A 101 1.98 -8.84 1.42
N THR A 102 3.20 -9.18 1.00
CA THR A 102 4.29 -8.21 0.79
C THR A 102 3.92 -7.17 -0.28
N SER A 103 3.35 -7.60 -1.42
CA SER A 103 2.90 -6.64 -2.43
C SER A 103 1.87 -5.66 -1.89
N ARG A 104 0.95 -6.11 -1.01
CA ARG A 104 -0.02 -5.25 -0.34
C ARG A 104 0.63 -4.30 0.68
N VAL A 105 1.65 -4.76 1.41
CA VAL A 105 2.43 -3.91 2.34
C VAL A 105 3.13 -2.78 1.60
N VAL A 106 3.58 -3.01 0.36
CA VAL A 106 4.17 -1.97 -0.50
C VAL A 106 3.11 -1.08 -1.14
N ASP A 107 2.00 -1.64 -1.64
CA ASP A 107 0.91 -0.89 -2.27
C ASP A 107 0.29 0.14 -1.31
N ARG A 108 0.04 -0.23 -0.07
CA ARG A 108 -0.65 0.61 0.94
C ARG A 108 -0.01 1.98 1.16
N PRO A 109 1.31 2.11 1.38
CA PRO A 109 1.94 3.41 1.56
C PRO A 109 2.18 4.17 0.24
N MET A 110 2.24 3.49 -0.92
CA MET A 110 2.51 4.12 -2.20
C MET A 110 1.25 4.71 -2.85
N ARG A 111 0.15 3.98 -2.81
CA ARG A 111 -1.12 4.33 -3.46
C ARG A 111 -1.67 5.72 -3.09
N PRO A 112 -1.68 6.16 -1.83
CA PRO A 112 -2.22 7.47 -1.43
C PRO A 112 -1.43 8.66 -1.98
N LEU A 113 -0.20 8.44 -2.44
CA LEU A 113 0.69 9.48 -2.95
C LEU A 113 0.56 9.69 -4.47
N PHE A 114 -0.20 8.85 -5.17
CA PHE A 114 -0.57 9.08 -6.57
C PHE A 114 -1.76 10.04 -6.65
N PRO A 115 -1.84 10.83 -7.74
CA PRO A 115 -3.01 11.66 -8.01
C PRO A 115 -4.27 10.79 -8.13
N LYS A 116 -5.32 11.15 -7.41
CA LYS A 116 -6.58 10.37 -7.36
C LYS A 116 -7.33 10.36 -8.67
N GLU A 117 -7.12 11.38 -9.47
CA GLU A 117 -7.77 11.61 -10.76
C GLU A 117 -7.08 10.85 -11.91
N MET A 118 -5.88 10.33 -11.68
CA MET A 118 -5.13 9.56 -12.68
C MET A 118 -5.81 8.20 -12.95
N ARG A 119 -5.96 7.85 -14.22
CA ARG A 119 -6.56 6.58 -14.67
C ARG A 119 -5.61 5.75 -15.54
N ASN A 120 -4.37 6.16 -15.68
CA ASN A 120 -3.34 5.36 -16.34
C ASN A 120 -3.03 4.12 -15.49
N ASP A 121 -2.90 2.96 -16.14
CA ASP A 121 -2.43 1.75 -15.46
C ASP A 121 -0.98 1.95 -15.04
N VAL A 122 -0.69 1.77 -13.76
CA VAL A 122 0.68 1.76 -13.23
C VAL A 122 0.98 0.38 -12.67
N CYS A 123 2.08 -0.21 -13.11
CA CYS A 123 2.57 -1.49 -12.61
C CYS A 123 3.96 -1.31 -12.01
N ILE A 124 4.11 -1.70 -10.74
CA ILE A 124 5.39 -1.76 -10.04
C ILE A 124 5.71 -3.21 -9.80
N THR A 125 6.85 -3.67 -10.31
CA THR A 125 7.28 -5.07 -10.16
C THR A 125 8.56 -5.12 -9.34
N MET A 126 8.58 -6.00 -8.34
CA MET A 126 9.73 -6.28 -7.48
C MET A 126 10.04 -7.78 -7.56
N THR A 127 11.18 -8.13 -8.12
CA THR A 127 11.61 -9.53 -8.25
C THR A 127 12.84 -9.79 -7.40
N VAL A 128 12.70 -10.66 -6.40
CA VAL A 128 13.82 -11.09 -5.55
C VAL A 128 14.68 -12.07 -6.31
N MET A 129 15.94 -11.72 -6.53
CA MET A 129 16.90 -12.50 -7.34
C MET A 129 18.00 -13.14 -6.49
N SER A 130 18.23 -12.64 -5.28
CA SER A 130 19.13 -13.22 -4.27
C SER A 130 18.57 -12.89 -2.90
N LEU A 131 18.71 -13.79 -1.95
CA LEU A 131 18.16 -13.68 -0.59
C LEU A 131 19.26 -13.85 0.46
N ASP A 132 19.43 -12.81 1.28
CA ASP A 132 20.16 -12.84 2.53
C ASP A 132 19.15 -12.86 3.68
N PRO A 133 19.17 -13.89 4.54
CA PRO A 133 18.19 -14.00 5.63
C PRO A 133 18.20 -12.83 6.60
N ASP A 134 19.33 -12.12 6.73
CA ASP A 134 19.48 -10.98 7.64
C ASP A 134 19.07 -9.64 7.01
N CYS A 135 18.89 -9.60 5.71
CA CYS A 135 18.57 -8.41 4.94
C CYS A 135 17.20 -8.58 4.24
N SER A 136 16.14 -8.06 4.83
CA SER A 136 14.76 -8.24 4.36
C SER A 136 14.58 -7.80 2.89
N PRO A 137 14.18 -8.71 1.99
CA PRO A 137 13.86 -8.37 0.60
C PRO A 137 12.60 -7.50 0.49
N GLU A 138 11.70 -7.56 1.45
CA GLU A 138 10.48 -6.75 1.51
C GLU A 138 10.83 -5.27 1.69
N ILE A 139 11.76 -4.96 2.60
CA ILE A 139 12.25 -3.59 2.83
C ILE A 139 13.07 -3.09 1.63
N ALA A 140 13.95 -3.94 1.08
CA ALA A 140 14.70 -3.60 -0.13
C ALA A 140 13.77 -3.32 -1.31
N GLY A 141 12.72 -4.14 -1.49
CA GLY A 141 11.69 -3.97 -2.50
C GLY A 141 10.88 -2.69 -2.32
N MET A 142 10.43 -2.38 -1.08
CA MET A 142 9.68 -1.16 -0.78
C MET A 142 10.49 0.09 -1.09
N ILE A 143 11.74 0.15 -0.66
CA ILE A 143 12.64 1.28 -0.95
C ILE A 143 12.92 1.37 -2.45
N GLY A 144 13.12 0.21 -3.11
CA GLY A 144 13.32 0.14 -4.55
C GLY A 144 12.10 0.59 -5.35
N ALA A 145 10.89 0.16 -5.00
CA ALA A 145 9.64 0.60 -5.60
C ALA A 145 9.46 2.12 -5.47
N SER A 146 9.74 2.66 -4.29
CA SER A 146 9.74 4.11 -4.04
C SER A 146 10.74 4.84 -4.93
N LEU A 147 11.98 4.36 -4.98
CA LEU A 147 13.05 4.96 -5.77
C LEU A 147 12.70 5.00 -7.27
N VAL A 148 12.30 3.85 -7.86
CA VAL A 148 12.03 3.80 -9.31
C VAL A 148 10.83 4.66 -9.67
N THR A 149 9.80 4.74 -8.82
CA THR A 149 8.65 5.61 -9.03
C THR A 149 9.05 7.09 -8.93
N ALA A 150 9.89 7.45 -7.94
CA ALA A 150 10.35 8.82 -7.77
C ALA A 150 11.23 9.31 -8.93
N VAL A 151 12.12 8.45 -9.44
CA VAL A 151 13.02 8.76 -10.58
C VAL A 151 12.29 8.75 -11.91
N SER A 152 11.21 7.98 -12.06
CA SER A 152 10.42 7.89 -13.29
C SER A 152 9.74 9.22 -13.66
N ASP A 153 9.18 9.27 -14.83
CA ASP A 153 8.33 10.36 -15.32
C ASP A 153 6.87 10.27 -14.82
N ILE A 154 6.54 9.25 -14.02
CA ILE A 154 5.19 9.04 -13.49
C ILE A 154 4.88 10.06 -12.38
N PRO A 155 3.72 10.77 -12.43
CA PRO A 155 3.30 11.68 -11.38
C PRO A 155 3.09 10.97 -10.03
N TRP A 156 3.87 11.33 -9.02
CA TRP A 156 3.81 10.72 -7.69
C TRP A 156 4.42 11.64 -6.63
N ASN A 157 3.77 11.78 -5.48
CA ASN A 157 4.15 12.69 -4.39
C ASN A 157 5.01 12.03 -3.30
N GLY A 158 5.81 11.01 -3.67
CA GLY A 158 6.85 10.44 -2.82
C GLY A 158 8.13 11.28 -2.80
N PRO A 159 9.24 10.72 -2.28
CA PRO A 159 9.44 9.31 -1.96
C PRO A 159 8.97 8.89 -0.57
N ILE A 160 8.88 7.58 -0.39
CA ILE A 160 8.73 6.92 0.91
C ILE A 160 9.97 6.08 1.21
N GLY A 161 10.21 5.86 2.49
CA GLY A 161 11.13 4.82 2.98
C GLY A 161 10.38 3.82 3.85
N GLY A 162 11.01 2.68 4.12
CA GLY A 162 10.47 1.66 4.99
C GLY A 162 11.56 0.96 5.78
N VAL A 163 11.24 0.58 7.02
CA VAL A 163 12.10 -0.25 7.88
C VAL A 163 11.25 -1.22 8.69
N GLN A 164 11.87 -2.34 9.06
CA GLN A 164 11.35 -3.24 10.10
C GLN A 164 11.95 -2.86 11.44
N VAL A 165 11.17 -3.04 12.50
CA VAL A 165 11.60 -2.81 13.88
C VAL A 165 11.28 -4.04 14.71
N GLY A 166 12.24 -4.49 15.49
CA GLY A 166 12.08 -5.52 16.51
C GLY A 166 12.29 -4.94 17.91
N LEU A 167 11.86 -5.69 18.92
CA LEU A 167 12.14 -5.45 20.33
C LEU A 167 12.82 -6.71 20.86
N VAL A 168 14.12 -6.61 21.15
CA VAL A 168 14.95 -7.74 21.62
C VAL A 168 15.54 -7.38 22.96
N ASP A 169 15.30 -8.15 23.98
CA ASP A 169 15.74 -7.89 25.35
C ASP A 169 15.39 -6.48 25.86
N GLY A 170 14.24 -5.94 25.42
CA GLY A 170 13.77 -4.60 25.76
C GLY A 170 14.41 -3.47 24.95
N GLU A 171 15.30 -3.77 24.00
CA GLU A 171 15.93 -2.79 23.13
C GLU A 171 15.31 -2.75 21.72
N ILE A 172 15.12 -1.54 21.19
CA ILE A 172 14.60 -1.33 19.83
C ILE A 172 15.71 -1.61 18.82
N VAL A 173 15.47 -2.57 17.92
CA VAL A 173 16.41 -2.99 16.87
C VAL A 173 15.82 -2.67 15.50
N LEU A 174 16.53 -1.89 14.68
CA LEU A 174 16.12 -1.60 13.31
C LEU A 174 16.59 -2.69 12.34
N ASN A 175 15.70 -3.16 11.48
CA ASN A 175 15.90 -4.25 10.54
C ASN A 175 16.56 -5.48 11.23
N PRO A 176 15.89 -6.12 12.20
CA PRO A 176 16.48 -7.20 12.97
C PRO A 176 16.94 -8.37 12.10
N THR A 177 18.05 -9.02 12.48
CA THR A 177 18.54 -10.25 11.84
C THR A 177 17.57 -11.38 11.97
N GLN A 178 17.78 -12.47 11.22
CA GLN A 178 16.94 -13.66 11.32
C GLN A 178 16.87 -14.21 12.76
N GLU A 179 17.98 -14.25 13.46
CA GLU A 179 18.01 -14.74 14.85
C GLU A 179 17.31 -13.76 15.80
N GLN A 180 17.51 -12.47 15.63
CA GLN A 180 16.81 -11.45 16.43
C GLN A 180 15.29 -11.49 16.23
N ARG A 181 14.81 -11.75 15.00
CA ARG A 181 13.37 -11.89 14.72
C ARG A 181 12.72 -13.07 15.45
N LYS A 182 13.48 -14.15 15.71
CA LYS A 182 12.94 -15.32 16.44
C LYS A 182 12.62 -15.04 17.90
N VAL A 183 13.36 -14.13 18.51
CA VAL A 183 13.24 -13.79 19.94
C VAL A 183 12.63 -12.41 20.18
N SER A 184 12.24 -11.71 19.14
CA SER A 184 11.69 -10.37 19.23
C SER A 184 10.24 -10.39 19.68
N ASP A 185 9.89 -9.55 20.66
CA ASP A 185 8.52 -9.33 21.12
C ASP A 185 7.73 -8.38 20.21
N LEU A 186 8.39 -7.78 19.22
CA LEU A 186 7.79 -6.84 18.27
C LEU A 186 8.21 -7.19 16.85
N ALA A 187 7.23 -7.31 15.96
CA ALA A 187 7.41 -7.36 14.53
C ALA A 187 6.68 -6.16 13.89
N LEU A 188 7.36 -5.03 13.79
CA LEU A 188 6.78 -3.78 13.32
C LEU A 188 7.38 -3.40 11.97
N THR A 189 6.54 -3.12 10.98
CA THR A 189 6.94 -2.50 9.70
C THR A 189 6.38 -1.09 9.63
N VAL A 190 7.24 -0.13 9.39
CA VAL A 190 6.88 1.28 9.25
C VAL A 190 7.26 1.77 7.87
N ALA A 191 6.32 2.45 7.19
CA ALA A 191 6.61 3.23 5.99
C ALA A 191 6.19 4.68 6.19
N ALA A 192 7.05 5.60 5.75
CA ALA A 192 6.86 7.02 5.96
C ALA A 192 7.39 7.86 4.79
N THR A 193 6.85 9.07 4.66
CA THR A 193 7.47 10.18 3.92
C THR A 193 8.43 10.94 4.84
N MET A 194 9.04 12.02 4.35
CA MET A 194 9.91 12.87 5.17
C MET A 194 9.20 13.38 6.43
N ASP A 195 7.91 13.70 6.33
CA ASP A 195 7.17 14.40 7.37
C ASP A 195 6.11 13.56 8.09
N LYS A 196 5.63 12.48 7.46
CA LYS A 196 4.45 11.73 7.92
C LYS A 196 4.65 10.23 7.85
N ILE A 197 4.22 9.55 8.90
CA ILE A 197 4.02 8.08 8.85
C ILE A 197 2.80 7.80 7.98
N VAL A 198 2.95 6.95 6.98
CA VAL A 198 1.88 6.60 6.02
C VAL A 198 1.37 5.18 6.20
N MET A 199 2.17 4.29 6.77
CA MET A 199 1.76 2.91 7.04
C MET A 199 2.48 2.35 8.26
N ILE A 200 1.72 1.65 9.08
CA ILE A 200 2.20 0.85 10.22
C ILE A 200 1.55 -0.51 10.12
N GLU A 201 2.34 -1.56 10.28
CA GLU A 201 1.86 -2.94 10.43
C GLU A 201 2.65 -3.60 11.55
N ALA A 202 1.95 -4.08 12.58
CA ALA A 202 2.58 -4.60 13.78
C ALA A 202 1.95 -5.91 14.24
N GLY A 203 2.80 -6.85 14.66
CA GLY A 203 2.48 -7.93 15.56
C GLY A 203 3.32 -7.76 16.81
N ALA A 204 2.73 -7.90 17.99
CA ALA A 204 3.41 -7.67 19.27
C ALA A 204 2.94 -8.65 20.35
N ASN A 205 3.86 -9.01 21.24
CA ASN A 205 3.60 -9.80 22.44
C ASN A 205 3.42 -8.84 23.62
N GLU A 206 2.22 -8.25 23.76
CA GLU A 206 1.84 -7.37 24.87
C GLU A 206 2.80 -6.18 25.10
N VAL A 207 3.36 -5.61 24.03
CA VAL A 207 4.22 -4.43 24.09
C VAL A 207 3.37 -3.21 24.44
N ASP A 208 3.84 -2.39 25.39
CA ASP A 208 3.16 -1.18 25.83
C ASP A 208 3.16 -0.07 24.74
N GLU A 209 2.24 0.89 24.89
CA GLU A 209 2.03 1.94 23.90
C GLU A 209 3.22 2.90 23.78
N ASP A 210 3.92 3.19 24.88
CA ASP A 210 5.07 4.09 24.87
C ASP A 210 6.27 3.46 24.15
N THR A 211 6.53 2.18 24.39
CA THR A 211 7.54 1.40 23.66
C THR A 211 7.20 1.30 22.17
N MET A 212 5.94 1.03 21.83
CA MET A 212 5.47 1.03 20.44
C MET A 212 5.68 2.40 19.77
N LEU A 213 5.31 3.47 20.44
CA LEU A 213 5.50 4.84 19.92
C LEU A 213 6.98 5.18 19.73
N ASN A 214 7.83 4.76 20.64
CA ASN A 214 9.28 4.97 20.54
C ASN A 214 9.89 4.17 19.38
N ALA A 215 9.43 2.94 19.15
CA ALA A 215 9.80 2.12 18.00
C ALA A 215 9.44 2.80 16.67
N ILE A 216 8.23 3.35 16.56
CA ILE A 216 7.78 4.11 15.38
C ILE A 216 8.63 5.36 15.15
N LYS A 217 8.95 6.11 16.22
CA LYS A 217 9.82 7.29 16.13
C LYS A 217 11.24 6.93 15.67
N ALA A 218 11.82 5.86 16.21
CA ALA A 218 13.15 5.37 15.81
C ALA A 218 13.16 4.95 14.33
N ALA A 219 12.11 4.26 13.87
CA ALA A 219 11.92 3.91 12.47
C ALA A 219 11.92 5.16 11.57
N HIS A 220 11.17 6.20 11.95
CA HIS A 220 11.06 7.42 11.14
C HIS A 220 12.40 8.16 11.00
N VAL A 221 13.24 8.14 12.02
CA VAL A 221 14.59 8.73 11.95
C VAL A 221 15.43 8.03 10.88
N GLU A 222 15.39 6.71 10.80
CA GLU A 222 16.15 5.95 9.79
C GLU A 222 15.54 6.12 8.39
N ILE A 223 14.21 6.14 8.30
CA ILE A 223 13.49 6.37 7.03
C ILE A 223 13.87 7.72 6.41
N LYS A 224 14.01 8.77 7.20
CA LYS A 224 14.45 10.11 6.69
C LYS A 224 15.79 10.05 6.00
N LYS A 225 16.76 9.31 6.53
CA LYS A 225 18.08 9.14 5.89
C LYS A 225 17.97 8.46 4.52
N ILE A 226 17.09 7.45 4.41
CA ILE A 226 16.83 6.75 3.14
C ILE A 226 16.15 7.67 2.14
N ILE A 227 15.19 8.49 2.59
CA ILE A 227 14.51 9.46 1.71
C ILE A 227 15.50 10.52 1.20
N GLU A 228 16.40 11.01 2.03
CA GLU A 228 17.48 11.92 1.61
C GLU A 228 18.38 11.27 0.57
N PHE A 229 18.71 9.98 0.75
CA PHE A 229 19.47 9.22 -0.24
C PHE A 229 18.71 9.09 -1.56
N ILE A 230 17.42 8.75 -1.54
CA ILE A 230 16.56 8.69 -2.74
C ILE A 230 16.52 10.06 -3.43
N ASN A 231 16.30 11.14 -2.68
CA ASN A 231 16.23 12.50 -3.22
C ASN A 231 17.51 12.92 -3.93
N ARG A 232 18.69 12.52 -3.44
CA ARG A 232 19.96 12.75 -4.15
C ARG A 232 20.01 12.04 -5.50
N ILE A 233 19.48 10.81 -5.59
CA ILE A 233 19.42 10.07 -6.85
C ILE A 233 18.39 10.71 -7.79
N VAL A 234 17.24 11.14 -7.26
CA VAL A 234 16.21 11.84 -8.04
C VAL A 234 16.73 13.17 -8.60
N ALA A 235 17.50 13.93 -7.82
CA ALA A 235 18.11 15.18 -8.29
C ALA A 235 19.07 14.97 -9.47
N GLU A 236 19.72 13.81 -9.55
CA GLU A 236 20.63 13.48 -10.64
C GLU A 236 19.99 12.77 -11.83
N ARG A 237 19.04 11.86 -11.56
CA ARG A 237 18.49 10.92 -12.54
C ARG A 237 17.00 11.07 -12.79
N GLY A 238 16.32 11.91 -12.01
CA GLY A 238 14.88 12.10 -12.11
C GLY A 238 14.47 12.62 -13.47
N LYS A 239 13.42 12.02 -14.01
CA LYS A 239 12.77 12.49 -15.23
C LYS A 239 11.72 13.55 -14.89
N PRO A 240 11.48 14.54 -15.76
CA PRO A 240 10.34 15.44 -15.63
C PRO A 240 9.04 14.61 -15.55
N LYS A 241 8.16 14.98 -14.62
CA LYS A 241 6.87 14.29 -14.49
C LYS A 241 5.99 14.67 -15.66
N ILE A 242 5.33 13.66 -16.24
CA ILE A 242 4.40 13.88 -17.36
C ILE A 242 3.08 14.46 -16.85
N ASP A 243 2.45 15.26 -17.67
CA ASP A 243 1.06 15.64 -17.49
C ASP A 243 0.15 14.46 -17.82
N PHE A 244 -0.86 14.23 -17.00
CA PHE A 244 -1.86 13.19 -17.22
C PHE A 244 -3.24 13.81 -17.44
N GLN A 245 -4.03 13.12 -18.24
CA GLN A 245 -5.41 13.54 -18.46
C GLN A 245 -6.21 13.34 -17.16
N VAL A 246 -6.70 14.43 -16.59
CA VAL A 246 -7.62 14.39 -15.47
C VAL A 246 -8.95 13.85 -15.97
N VAL A 247 -9.33 12.66 -15.52
CA VAL A 247 -10.64 12.08 -15.76
C VAL A 247 -11.46 12.29 -14.50
N GLY A 248 -12.43 13.16 -14.56
CA GLY A 248 -13.29 13.41 -13.40
C GLY A 248 -14.14 14.66 -13.54
N LEU A 249 -14.97 14.87 -12.54
CA LEU A 249 -15.91 15.97 -12.42
C LEU A 249 -15.19 17.33 -12.42
N ASP A 250 -15.72 18.25 -13.22
CA ASP A 250 -15.32 19.66 -13.18
C ASP A 250 -15.58 20.22 -11.77
N MET A 251 -14.52 20.78 -11.16
CA MET A 251 -14.60 21.27 -9.79
C MET A 251 -15.44 22.53 -9.66
N ASP A 252 -15.54 23.36 -10.69
CA ASP A 252 -16.38 24.56 -10.68
C ASP A 252 -17.86 24.15 -10.70
N VAL A 253 -18.23 23.16 -11.50
CA VAL A 253 -19.54 22.54 -11.50
C VAL A 253 -19.84 21.89 -10.14
N PHE A 254 -18.88 21.16 -9.58
CA PHE A 254 -19.05 20.58 -8.25
C PHE A 254 -19.31 21.64 -7.18
N HIS A 255 -18.56 22.73 -7.17
CA HIS A 255 -18.75 23.83 -6.20
C HIS A 255 -20.09 24.53 -6.38
N ALA A 256 -20.56 24.69 -7.61
CA ALA A 256 -21.91 25.22 -7.85
C ALA A 256 -22.99 24.34 -7.27
N ILE A 257 -22.90 23.02 -7.50
CA ILE A 257 -23.82 22.02 -6.91
C ILE A 257 -23.71 22.03 -5.40
N GLN A 258 -22.51 22.06 -4.86
CA GLN A 258 -22.27 22.08 -3.41
C GLN A 258 -22.93 23.28 -2.75
N ASN A 259 -22.73 24.46 -3.29
CA ASN A 259 -23.31 25.68 -2.71
C ASN A 259 -24.84 25.67 -2.74
N LYS A 260 -25.44 25.02 -3.73
CA LYS A 260 -26.90 24.99 -3.88
C LYS A 260 -27.57 23.91 -3.06
N TYR A 261 -27.00 22.70 -3.01
CA TYR A 261 -27.63 21.50 -2.46
C TYR A 261 -27.06 21.03 -1.11
N LEU A 262 -26.10 21.79 -0.51
CA LEU A 262 -25.43 21.36 0.73
C LEU A 262 -26.41 21.14 1.89
N ASP A 263 -27.39 22.02 2.05
CA ASP A 263 -28.34 21.93 3.15
C ASP A 263 -29.35 20.79 2.94
N ASP A 264 -29.72 20.52 1.70
CA ASP A 264 -30.55 19.35 1.34
C ASP A 264 -29.82 18.04 1.65
N PHE A 265 -28.51 17.96 1.31
CA PHE A 265 -27.69 16.82 1.67
C PHE A 265 -27.53 16.64 3.16
N LYS A 266 -27.35 17.71 3.92
CA LYS A 266 -27.28 17.66 5.39
C LYS A 266 -28.59 17.11 5.96
N ALA A 267 -29.74 17.61 5.49
CA ALA A 267 -31.05 17.17 5.96
C ALA A 267 -31.31 15.70 5.62
N ALA A 268 -30.97 15.27 4.41
CA ALA A 268 -31.13 13.88 3.99
C ALA A 268 -30.22 12.90 4.73
N MET A 269 -29.04 13.37 5.13
CA MET A 269 -28.04 12.55 5.83
C MET A 269 -28.24 12.52 7.36
N ASP A 270 -29.08 13.34 7.92
CA ASP A 270 -29.31 13.43 9.37
C ASP A 270 -30.24 12.30 9.86
N THR A 271 -29.78 11.08 9.70
CA THR A 271 -30.43 9.86 10.18
C THR A 271 -29.41 8.78 10.42
N ASP A 272 -29.64 7.94 11.42
CA ASP A 272 -28.82 6.76 11.75
C ASP A 272 -29.16 5.54 10.88
N ASP A 273 -30.33 5.53 10.21
CA ASP A 273 -30.73 4.48 9.28
C ASP A 273 -30.17 4.72 7.88
N LYS A 274 -29.35 3.78 7.43
CA LYS A 274 -28.74 3.82 6.10
C LYS A 274 -29.79 3.82 4.98
N ASN A 275 -30.84 3.01 5.08
CA ASN A 275 -31.84 2.87 4.02
C ASN A 275 -32.67 4.15 3.87
N VAL A 276 -33.02 4.78 5.00
CA VAL A 276 -33.72 6.07 5.03
C VAL A 276 -32.87 7.16 4.38
N ARG A 277 -31.60 7.20 4.72
CA ARG A 277 -30.64 8.15 4.13
C ARG A 277 -30.50 7.96 2.63
N ASP A 278 -30.26 6.72 2.18
CA ASP A 278 -30.07 6.41 0.77
C ASP A 278 -31.32 6.76 -0.03
N ALA A 279 -32.53 6.48 0.50
CA ALA A 279 -33.78 6.88 -0.12
C ALA A 279 -34.01 8.41 -0.17
N ALA A 280 -33.56 9.14 0.86
CA ALA A 280 -33.69 10.60 0.91
C ALA A 280 -32.71 11.32 -0.06
N LEU A 281 -31.60 10.70 -0.38
CA LEU A 281 -30.63 11.25 -1.34
C LEU A 281 -31.07 11.11 -2.81
N LEU A 282 -31.85 10.10 -3.16
CA LEU A 282 -32.28 9.85 -4.55
C LEU A 282 -32.99 11.07 -5.19
N PRO A 283 -34.01 11.69 -4.59
CA PRO A 283 -34.72 12.81 -5.22
C PRO A 283 -33.83 14.06 -5.34
N ILE A 284 -32.78 14.20 -4.51
CA ILE A 284 -31.81 15.28 -4.62
C ILE A 284 -30.90 15.02 -5.84
N MET A 285 -30.45 13.77 -6.01
CA MET A 285 -29.65 13.40 -7.17
C MET A 285 -30.39 13.50 -8.48
N ASP A 286 -31.69 13.16 -8.50
CA ASP A 286 -32.56 13.33 -9.67
C ASP A 286 -32.67 14.82 -10.09
N LYS A 287 -32.88 15.74 -9.14
CA LYS A 287 -32.89 17.18 -9.39
C LYS A 287 -31.53 17.69 -9.94
N ILE A 288 -30.42 17.19 -9.41
CA ILE A 288 -29.09 17.54 -9.90
C ILE A 288 -28.90 17.04 -11.33
N ALA A 289 -29.34 15.83 -11.64
CA ALA A 289 -29.27 15.25 -12.99
C ALA A 289 -30.13 16.04 -14.00
N GLU A 290 -31.32 16.51 -13.60
CA GLU A 290 -32.18 17.35 -14.45
C GLU A 290 -31.56 18.73 -14.71
N GLU A 291 -30.91 19.33 -13.72
CA GLU A 291 -30.30 20.67 -13.84
C GLU A 291 -28.95 20.66 -14.57
N TYR A 292 -28.21 19.56 -14.47
CA TYR A 292 -26.89 19.39 -15.09
C TYR A 292 -26.89 18.20 -16.06
N PRO A 293 -27.59 18.28 -17.20
CA PRO A 293 -27.76 17.15 -18.11
C PRO A 293 -26.48 16.67 -18.80
N ASP A 294 -25.42 17.48 -18.75
CA ASP A 294 -24.09 17.15 -19.30
C ASP A 294 -23.28 16.21 -18.40
N LEU A 295 -23.74 15.99 -17.14
CA LEU A 295 -23.05 15.08 -16.22
C LEU A 295 -23.41 13.63 -16.56
N THR A 296 -22.39 12.80 -16.66
CA THR A 296 -22.58 11.35 -16.79
C THR A 296 -23.04 10.72 -15.48
N ALA A 297 -23.58 9.50 -15.54
CA ALA A 297 -23.94 8.74 -14.32
C ALA A 297 -22.74 8.60 -13.35
N ALA A 298 -21.53 8.41 -13.87
CA ALA A 298 -20.31 8.33 -13.07
C ALA A 298 -19.97 9.67 -12.40
N ASP A 299 -20.22 10.80 -13.07
CA ASP A 299 -20.04 12.13 -12.49
C ASP A 299 -21.06 12.38 -11.36
N LEU A 300 -22.29 11.97 -11.54
CA LEU A 300 -23.35 12.06 -10.51
C LEU A 300 -22.99 11.22 -9.27
N ASP A 301 -22.51 10.00 -9.45
CA ASP A 301 -22.04 9.16 -8.35
C ASP A 301 -20.87 9.84 -7.61
N LEU A 302 -19.96 10.45 -8.34
CA LEU A 302 -18.83 11.18 -7.75
C LEU A 302 -19.29 12.45 -7.02
N VAL A 303 -20.29 13.18 -7.53
CA VAL A 303 -20.94 14.31 -6.82
C VAL A 303 -21.50 13.83 -5.50
N SER A 304 -22.35 12.79 -5.54
CA SER A 304 -22.95 12.20 -4.36
C SER A 304 -21.91 11.80 -3.32
N TYR A 305 -20.88 11.08 -3.73
CA TYR A 305 -19.79 10.67 -2.86
C TYR A 305 -19.03 11.85 -2.22
N LYS A 306 -18.66 12.85 -3.02
CA LYS A 306 -17.95 14.05 -2.53
C LYS A 306 -18.79 14.88 -1.57
N MET A 307 -20.08 15.03 -1.87
CA MET A 307 -21.04 15.76 -1.01
C MET A 307 -21.22 15.06 0.33
N GLN A 308 -21.52 13.77 0.33
CA GLN A 308 -21.65 12.97 1.56
C GLN A 308 -20.37 13.01 2.39
N LYS A 309 -19.22 12.85 1.75
CA LYS A 309 -17.91 12.94 2.43
C LYS A 309 -17.68 14.32 3.06
N PHE A 310 -18.05 15.38 2.38
CA PHE A 310 -17.93 16.75 2.90
C PHE A 310 -18.78 16.94 4.14
N VAL A 311 -20.07 16.56 4.09
CA VAL A 311 -21.02 16.68 5.22
C VAL A 311 -20.53 15.87 6.42
N VAL A 312 -20.21 14.59 6.25
CA VAL A 312 -19.74 13.72 7.34
C VAL A 312 -18.46 14.25 7.97
N ARG A 313 -17.53 14.75 7.15
CA ARG A 313 -16.28 15.31 7.65
C ARG A 313 -16.50 16.58 8.48
N ARG A 314 -17.43 17.45 8.07
CA ARG A 314 -17.80 18.64 8.83
C ARG A 314 -18.46 18.29 10.14
N TRP A 315 -19.42 17.37 10.14
CA TRP A 315 -20.04 16.91 11.37
C TRP A 315 -19.03 16.35 12.37
N LEU A 316 -18.07 15.55 11.90
CA LEU A 316 -17.02 15.00 12.77
C LEU A 316 -16.11 16.08 13.37
N LEU A 317 -15.67 17.04 12.54
CA LEU A 317 -14.65 18.01 12.94
C LEU A 317 -15.24 19.21 13.69
N ASP A 318 -16.40 19.68 13.26
CA ASP A 318 -16.98 20.94 13.75
C ASP A 318 -18.02 20.70 14.85
N GLU A 319 -18.77 19.58 14.77
CA GLU A 319 -19.89 19.28 15.66
C GLU A 319 -19.65 18.06 16.56
N GLY A 320 -18.57 17.30 16.36
CA GLY A 320 -18.33 16.05 17.09
C GLY A 320 -19.40 14.98 16.85
N LYS A 321 -20.16 15.11 15.76
CA LYS A 321 -21.29 14.26 15.42
C LYS A 321 -20.89 13.19 14.42
N ARG A 322 -21.31 11.93 14.69
CA ARG A 322 -21.18 10.81 13.75
C ARG A 322 -22.51 10.56 13.04
N VAL A 323 -22.44 10.19 11.76
CA VAL A 323 -23.59 9.92 10.92
C VAL A 323 -24.48 8.76 11.41
N ASP A 324 -23.94 7.85 12.21
CA ASP A 324 -24.62 6.70 12.77
C ASP A 324 -25.14 6.94 14.22
N GLY A 325 -25.22 8.19 14.66
CA GLY A 325 -25.78 8.58 15.95
C GLY A 325 -24.90 8.28 17.16
N ARG A 326 -23.78 7.58 17.00
CA ARG A 326 -22.87 7.24 18.11
C ARG A 326 -22.01 8.43 18.53
N GLY A 327 -21.60 8.43 19.79
CA GLY A 327 -20.57 9.32 20.29
C GLY A 327 -19.19 9.03 19.65
N ILE A 328 -18.27 9.99 19.70
CA ILE A 328 -16.93 9.89 19.04
C ILE A 328 -16.17 8.65 19.54
N ASN A 329 -16.22 8.35 20.82
CA ASN A 329 -15.50 7.24 21.44
C ASN A 329 -16.36 5.97 21.58
N GLU A 330 -17.60 5.99 21.11
CA GLU A 330 -18.52 4.87 21.21
C GLU A 330 -18.23 3.83 20.14
N ILE A 331 -18.02 2.57 20.55
CA ILE A 331 -17.86 1.45 19.61
C ILE A 331 -19.23 0.91 19.17
N ARG A 332 -19.28 0.28 18.02
CA ARG A 332 -20.52 -0.40 17.55
C ARG A 332 -20.89 -1.53 18.48
N PRO A 333 -22.17 -1.84 18.66
CA PRO A 333 -22.59 -3.03 19.40
C PRO A 333 -21.90 -4.29 18.86
N LEU A 334 -21.34 -5.07 19.76
CA LEU A 334 -20.67 -6.33 19.44
C LEU A 334 -21.53 -7.50 19.94
N ALA A 335 -21.66 -8.55 19.13
CA ALA A 335 -22.25 -9.81 19.54
C ALA A 335 -21.47 -10.98 18.93
N ALA A 336 -21.39 -12.08 19.66
CA ALA A 336 -20.75 -13.31 19.21
C ALA A 336 -21.65 -14.50 19.56
N GLU A 337 -21.73 -15.47 18.67
CA GLU A 337 -22.49 -16.68 18.83
C GLU A 337 -21.72 -17.87 18.25
N VAL A 338 -21.85 -19.03 18.86
CA VAL A 338 -21.20 -20.27 18.39
C VAL A 338 -22.25 -21.37 18.17
N GLY A 339 -21.91 -22.38 17.37
CA GLY A 339 -22.80 -23.50 17.15
C GLY A 339 -23.99 -23.21 16.21
N LEU A 340 -23.86 -22.24 15.33
CA LEU A 340 -24.92 -21.85 14.37
C LEU A 340 -25.28 -22.92 13.36
N LEU A 341 -24.30 -23.68 12.90
CA LEU A 341 -24.47 -24.66 11.82
C LEU A 341 -24.38 -26.08 12.39
N PRO A 342 -25.42 -26.94 12.20
CA PRO A 342 -25.52 -28.22 12.95
C PRO A 342 -24.64 -29.33 12.40
N ARG A 343 -24.09 -29.24 11.20
CA ARG A 343 -23.36 -30.34 10.53
C ARG A 343 -21.89 -30.02 10.17
N VAL A 344 -21.37 -28.91 10.62
CA VAL A 344 -19.95 -28.57 10.51
C VAL A 344 -19.21 -28.88 11.79
N HIS A 345 -17.89 -29.01 11.75
CA HIS A 345 -17.08 -29.31 12.93
C HIS A 345 -17.08 -28.18 13.96
N GLY A 346 -17.28 -26.97 13.53
CA GLY A 346 -17.49 -25.82 14.39
C GLY A 346 -18.02 -24.64 13.57
N SER A 347 -18.78 -23.76 14.19
CA SER A 347 -19.22 -22.51 13.58
C SER A 347 -19.29 -21.42 14.63
N GLY A 348 -18.87 -20.22 14.25
CA GLY A 348 -18.99 -19.02 15.04
C GLY A 348 -19.45 -17.85 14.18
N MET A 349 -20.21 -16.96 14.79
CA MET A 349 -20.60 -15.69 14.19
C MET A 349 -20.15 -14.55 15.12
N PHE A 350 -19.61 -13.51 14.51
CA PHE A 350 -19.30 -12.26 15.19
C PHE A 350 -19.98 -11.13 14.44
N THR A 351 -20.68 -10.25 15.14
CA THR A 351 -21.29 -9.06 14.55
C THR A 351 -20.74 -7.79 15.17
N ARG A 352 -20.52 -6.80 14.32
CA ARG A 352 -20.19 -5.45 14.71
C ARG A 352 -21.20 -4.51 14.09
N GLY A 353 -22.22 -4.15 14.86
CA GLY A 353 -23.41 -3.46 14.38
C GLY A 353 -24.13 -4.30 13.32
N GLN A 354 -24.38 -3.75 12.14
CA GLN A 354 -25.05 -4.43 11.03
C GLN A 354 -24.11 -5.27 10.14
N THR A 355 -22.85 -5.43 10.51
CA THR A 355 -21.87 -6.19 9.71
C THR A 355 -21.57 -7.53 10.38
N PRO A 356 -22.22 -8.63 9.96
CA PRO A 356 -21.90 -9.96 10.44
C PRO A 356 -20.66 -10.53 9.73
N VAL A 357 -19.87 -11.30 10.47
CA VAL A 357 -18.83 -12.17 9.94
C VAL A 357 -19.05 -13.55 10.50
N SER A 358 -19.21 -14.56 9.63
CA SER A 358 -19.36 -15.95 10.02
C SER A 358 -18.08 -16.73 9.68
N TYR A 359 -17.64 -17.58 10.60
CA TYR A 359 -16.59 -18.54 10.38
C TYR A 359 -17.13 -19.96 10.50
N THR A 360 -16.79 -20.79 9.52
CA THR A 360 -17.04 -22.24 9.57
C THR A 360 -15.72 -22.97 9.65
N HIS A 361 -15.59 -23.86 10.65
CA HIS A 361 -14.45 -24.76 10.80
C HIS A 361 -14.82 -26.10 10.15
N LEU A 362 -14.02 -26.53 9.17
CA LEU A 362 -14.25 -27.81 8.50
C LEU A 362 -13.64 -28.98 9.24
N ARG A 363 -12.56 -28.75 10.01
CA ARG A 363 -11.81 -29.79 10.68
C ARG A 363 -11.01 -29.24 11.87
N ALA A 364 -11.03 -29.95 12.98
CA ALA A 364 -10.10 -29.74 14.10
C ALA A 364 -9.03 -30.82 14.18
N HIS A 365 -8.94 -31.71 13.19
CA HIS A 365 -8.07 -32.88 13.23
C HIS A 365 -6.61 -32.58 12.97
N GLU A 366 -6.28 -31.42 12.42
CA GLU A 366 -4.89 -31.00 12.32
C GLU A 366 -4.20 -30.92 13.68
N THR A 367 -4.96 -30.65 14.72
CA THR A 367 -4.45 -30.66 16.10
C THR A 367 -4.27 -32.06 16.66
N GLU A 368 -5.01 -33.04 16.19
CA GLU A 368 -4.89 -34.44 16.63
C GLU A 368 -3.68 -35.14 16.07
N LEU A 369 -3.24 -34.72 14.85
CA LEU A 369 -2.06 -35.31 14.19
C LEU A 369 -0.73 -34.78 14.75
N HIS A 370 -0.76 -33.77 15.58
CA HIS A 370 0.41 -33.14 16.16
C HIS A 370 0.52 -33.40 17.67
N LEU A 371 -0.38 -34.17 18.26
CA LEU A 371 -0.34 -34.71 19.60
C LEU A 371 0.18 -36.12 19.62
#